data_847afcc8dceaa44c6085da03b4609f75
#
_entry.id   847afcc8dceaa44c6085da03b4609f75
#
_cell.length_a   1.000
_cell.length_b   1.000
_cell.length_c   1.000
_cell.angle_alpha   90.00
_cell.angle_beta   90.00
_cell.angle_gamma   90.00
#
_symmetry.space_group_name_H-M   'P 1'
#
loop_
_entity.id
_entity.type
_entity.pdbx_description
1 polymer ?
#
loop_
_entity_poly.entity_id
_entity_poly.type
_entity_poly.pdbx_seq_one_letter_code
_entity_poly.pdbx_strand_id
1 'polypeptide(L)'
;MSIKEHVKSMVKSVILLDKRRNRINMCNRAKLRNMEMSILSSNCAGGVMSHDLGLPFRSQFVNLALRPKDFVKYLRDLDYYNSLDVIFPEDVEPCWGGGQYPVGRVGDVTIHFVHYTTPEEAREKWNERKQRLNRRICS
;
A
#
# COMPACT_ATOMS: atom_id res chain seq x y z
N MET A 1 40.23 1.73 8.28
CA MET A 1 39.39 2.29 7.20
C MET A 1 38.81 3.62 7.67
N SER A 2 39.05 4.69 6.93
CA SER A 2 38.56 6.03 7.31
C SER A 2 37.03 6.07 7.20
N ILE A 3 36.36 6.88 8.06
CA ILE A 3 34.89 7.12 7.98
C ILE A 3 34.47 7.53 6.56
N LYS A 4 35.31 8.33 5.88
CA LYS A 4 35.06 8.73 4.48
C LYS A 4 35.08 7.55 3.50
N GLU A 5 35.90 6.55 3.69
CA GLU A 5 35.97 5.35 2.86
C GLU A 5 34.75 4.44 3.11
N HIS A 6 34.32 4.35 4.38
CA HIS A 6 33.13 3.60 4.73
C HIS A 6 31.86 4.19 4.10
N VAL A 7 31.68 5.50 4.21
CA VAL A 7 30.55 6.22 3.60
C VAL A 7 30.59 6.07 2.05
N LYS A 8 31.76 6.19 1.45
CA LYS A 8 31.93 6.00 -0.01
C LYS A 8 31.57 4.59 -0.48
N SER A 9 31.93 3.58 0.31
CA SER A 9 31.58 2.18 0.06
C SER A 9 30.07 1.94 0.18
N MET A 10 29.43 2.49 1.23
CA MET A 10 27.98 2.40 1.41
C MET A 10 27.22 3.06 0.25
N VAL A 11 27.61 4.27 -0.14
CA VAL A 11 26.99 4.98 -1.28
C VAL A 11 27.12 4.20 -2.59
N LYS A 12 28.28 3.62 -2.87
CA LYS A 12 28.47 2.75 -4.05
C LYS A 12 27.56 1.51 -4.00
N SER A 13 27.43 0.88 -2.83
CA SER A 13 26.55 -0.29 -2.65
C SER A 13 25.08 0.05 -2.90
N VAL A 14 24.61 1.18 -2.36
CA VAL A 14 23.23 1.66 -2.56
C VAL A 14 22.97 1.94 -4.05
N ILE A 15 23.87 2.66 -4.72
CA ILE A 15 23.74 2.96 -6.16
C ILE A 15 23.72 1.67 -7.00
N LEU A 16 24.54 0.68 -6.65
CA LEU A 16 24.57 -0.60 -7.36
C LEU A 16 23.26 -1.39 -7.17
N LEU A 17 22.70 -1.39 -5.95
CA LEU A 17 21.43 -2.02 -5.64
C LEU A 17 20.28 -1.36 -6.40
N ASP A 18 20.25 -0.03 -6.47
CA ASP A 18 19.25 0.73 -7.23
C ASP A 18 19.32 0.43 -8.73
N LYS A 19 20.53 0.39 -9.30
CA LYS A 19 20.71 0.03 -10.70
C LYS A 19 20.23 -1.39 -11.00
N ARG A 20 20.54 -2.35 -10.10
CA ARG A 20 20.09 -3.74 -10.22
C ARG A 20 18.58 -3.85 -10.12
N ARG A 21 17.96 -3.18 -9.14
CA ARG A 21 16.51 -3.10 -8.98
C ARG A 21 15.84 -2.53 -10.22
N ASN A 22 16.32 -1.39 -10.71
CA ASN A 22 15.78 -0.75 -11.91
C ASN A 22 15.85 -1.66 -13.15
N ARG A 23 16.95 -2.41 -13.32
CA ARG A 23 17.08 -3.36 -14.42
C ARG A 23 16.05 -4.50 -14.32
N ILE A 24 15.87 -5.06 -13.12
CA ILE A 24 14.86 -6.10 -12.87
C ILE A 24 13.44 -5.53 -13.13
N ASN A 25 13.16 -4.33 -12.65
CA ASN A 25 11.87 -3.67 -12.85
C ASN A 25 11.59 -3.42 -14.33
N MET A 26 12.57 -2.98 -15.10
CA MET A 26 12.44 -2.84 -16.57
C MET A 26 12.08 -4.17 -17.25
N CYS A 27 12.78 -5.25 -16.88
CA CYS A 27 12.47 -6.59 -17.43
C CYS A 27 11.07 -7.05 -17.04
N ASN A 28 10.63 -6.79 -15.80
CA ASN A 28 9.30 -7.15 -15.34
C ASN A 28 8.20 -6.34 -16.04
N ARG A 29 8.42 -5.01 -16.19
CA ARG A 29 7.50 -4.13 -16.94
C ARG A 29 7.31 -4.59 -18.39
N ALA A 30 8.39 -5.01 -19.05
CA ALA A 30 8.32 -5.52 -20.42
C ALA A 30 7.51 -6.82 -20.57
N LYS A 31 7.33 -7.58 -19.49
CA LYS A 31 6.54 -8.82 -19.45
C LYS A 31 5.08 -8.59 -19.11
N LEU A 32 4.72 -7.41 -18.59
CA LEU A 32 3.35 -7.10 -18.21
C LEU A 32 2.47 -6.99 -19.46
N ARG A 33 1.40 -7.76 -19.50
CA ARG A 33 0.38 -7.71 -20.58
C ARG A 33 -0.76 -6.76 -20.23
N ASN A 34 -1.05 -6.58 -18.94
CA ASN A 34 -2.14 -5.73 -18.47
C ASN A 34 -1.61 -4.63 -17.56
N MET A 35 -1.62 -3.39 -18.04
CA MET A 35 -1.23 -2.19 -17.29
C MET A 35 -2.40 -1.59 -16.48
N GLU A 36 -3.60 -2.14 -16.64
CA GLU A 36 -4.82 -1.66 -15.98
C GLU A 36 -5.16 -2.43 -14.71
N MET A 37 -4.31 -3.38 -14.30
CA MET A 37 -4.55 -4.20 -13.12
C MET A 37 -4.51 -3.39 -11.83
N SER A 38 -5.29 -3.83 -10.84
CA SER A 38 -5.22 -3.38 -9.44
C SER A 38 -4.48 -4.39 -8.60
N ILE A 39 -3.50 -3.94 -7.81
CA ILE A 39 -2.79 -4.81 -6.85
C ILE A 39 -3.37 -4.55 -5.47
N LEU A 40 -4.02 -5.56 -4.90
CA LEU A 40 -4.57 -5.53 -3.54
C LEU A 40 -3.59 -6.20 -2.58
N SER A 41 -3.28 -5.56 -1.48
CA SER A 41 -2.34 -6.05 -0.47
C SER A 41 -2.79 -5.63 0.91
N SER A 42 -2.57 -6.48 1.90
CA SER A 42 -2.87 -6.18 3.31
C SER A 42 -1.90 -5.19 3.97
N ASN A 43 -0.88 -4.74 3.23
CA ASN A 43 0.18 -3.83 3.70
C ASN A 43 0.73 -2.99 2.54
N CYS A 44 1.79 -2.23 2.79
CA CYS A 44 2.41 -1.33 1.80
C CYS A 44 3.07 -2.06 0.59
N ALA A 45 3.21 -3.39 0.61
CA ALA A 45 3.87 -4.14 -0.46
C ALA A 45 3.18 -3.95 -1.82
N GLY A 46 1.84 -3.89 -1.86
CA GLY A 46 1.11 -3.64 -3.10
C GLY A 46 1.43 -2.29 -3.73
N GLY A 47 1.65 -1.25 -2.91
CA GLY A 47 2.10 0.06 -3.38
C GLY A 47 3.52 0.01 -3.96
N VAL A 48 4.44 -0.66 -3.28
CA VAL A 48 5.83 -0.86 -3.76
C VAL A 48 5.83 -1.64 -5.08
N MET A 49 5.05 -2.72 -5.18
CA MET A 49 4.92 -3.50 -6.42
C MET A 49 4.36 -2.65 -7.56
N SER A 50 3.31 -1.86 -7.31
CA SER A 50 2.74 -0.97 -8.33
C SER A 50 3.79 0.04 -8.83
N HIS A 51 4.53 0.65 -7.91
CA HIS A 51 5.62 1.58 -8.25
C HIS A 51 6.71 0.88 -9.10
N ASP A 52 7.19 -0.28 -8.67
CA ASP A 52 8.24 -1.02 -9.36
C ASP A 52 7.82 -1.48 -10.76
N LEU A 53 6.56 -1.85 -10.92
CA LEU A 53 5.98 -2.27 -12.20
C LEU A 53 5.53 -1.10 -13.07
N GLY A 54 5.60 0.14 -12.59
CA GLY A 54 5.13 1.32 -13.31
C GLY A 54 3.62 1.36 -13.50
N LEU A 55 2.89 0.69 -12.61
CA LEU A 55 1.42 0.65 -12.61
C LEU A 55 0.85 1.85 -11.86
N PRO A 56 -0.30 2.39 -12.26
CA PRO A 56 -1.02 3.37 -11.47
C PRO A 56 -1.52 2.75 -10.15
N PHE A 57 -1.55 3.55 -9.08
CA PHE A 57 -2.08 3.11 -7.79
C PHE A 57 -3.61 3.00 -7.83
N ARG A 58 -4.11 1.85 -8.23
CA ARG A 58 -5.54 1.54 -8.37
C ARG A 58 -6.07 0.67 -7.24
N SER A 59 -5.66 0.96 -6.01
CA SER A 59 -6.09 0.22 -4.83
C SER A 59 -6.29 1.16 -3.66
N GLN A 60 -7.39 0.98 -2.92
CA GLN A 60 -7.63 1.69 -1.67
C GLN A 60 -6.66 1.29 -0.57
N PHE A 61 -6.01 0.13 -0.68
CA PHE A 61 -5.10 -0.40 0.35
C PHE A 61 -3.67 0.15 0.28
N VAL A 62 -3.38 1.08 -0.63
CA VAL A 62 -2.06 1.74 -0.70
C VAL A 62 -1.80 2.55 0.56
N ASN A 63 -0.63 2.36 1.18
CA ASN A 63 -0.22 3.02 2.42
C ASN A 63 -1.10 2.69 3.64
N LEU A 64 -1.67 1.50 3.67
CA LEU A 64 -2.49 0.99 4.74
C LEU A 64 -1.94 -0.34 5.26
N ALA A 65 -2.40 -0.73 6.46
CA ALA A 65 -2.15 -2.06 6.98
C ALA A 65 -3.45 -2.66 7.55
N LEU A 66 -3.70 -3.92 7.23
CA LEU A 66 -4.80 -4.72 7.75
C LEU A 66 -4.26 -6.02 8.33
N ARG A 67 -4.91 -6.51 9.38
CA ARG A 67 -4.63 -7.88 9.83
C ARG A 67 -5.06 -8.88 8.76
N PRO A 68 -4.38 -10.01 8.60
CA PRO A 68 -4.69 -10.98 7.53
C PRO A 68 -6.16 -11.41 7.51
N LYS A 69 -6.77 -11.64 8.66
CA LYS A 69 -8.19 -12.01 8.77
C LYS A 69 -9.13 -10.91 8.26
N ASP A 70 -8.82 -9.65 8.58
CA ASP A 70 -9.62 -8.50 8.17
C ASP A 70 -9.46 -8.25 6.66
N PHE A 71 -8.26 -8.43 6.13
CA PHE A 71 -8.01 -8.34 4.70
C PHE A 71 -8.76 -9.41 3.91
N VAL A 72 -8.70 -10.68 4.34
CA VAL A 72 -9.44 -11.77 3.69
C VAL A 72 -10.95 -11.54 3.78
N LYS A 73 -11.46 -11.06 4.94
CA LYS A 73 -12.87 -10.73 5.11
C LYS A 73 -13.30 -9.63 4.12
N TYR A 74 -12.52 -8.56 4.00
CA TYR A 74 -12.78 -7.47 3.07
C TYR A 74 -12.83 -7.95 1.61
N LEU A 75 -11.88 -8.80 1.21
CA LEU A 75 -11.82 -9.32 -0.16
C LEU A 75 -12.96 -10.28 -0.51
N ARG A 76 -13.54 -10.97 0.48
CA ARG A 76 -14.68 -11.88 0.25
C ARG A 76 -15.96 -11.17 -0.16
N ASP A 77 -16.12 -9.93 0.29
CA ASP A 77 -17.28 -9.09 -0.07
C ASP A 77 -16.83 -7.64 -0.35
N LEU A 78 -16.00 -7.53 -1.37
CA LEU A 78 -15.35 -6.28 -1.76
C LEU A 78 -16.34 -5.16 -2.05
N ASP A 79 -17.48 -5.50 -2.67
CA ASP A 79 -18.52 -4.54 -3.05
C ASP A 79 -19.27 -4.02 -1.82
N TYR A 80 -19.59 -4.90 -0.88
CA TYR A 80 -20.20 -4.51 0.38
C TYR A 80 -19.30 -3.55 1.17
N TYR A 81 -18.05 -3.93 1.43
CA TYR A 81 -17.14 -3.07 2.20
C TYR A 81 -16.80 -1.76 1.48
N ASN A 82 -16.72 -1.75 0.16
CA ASN A 82 -16.52 -0.53 -0.63
C ASN A 82 -17.73 0.40 -0.59
N SER A 83 -18.93 -0.09 -0.33
CA SER A 83 -20.14 0.72 -0.19
C SER A 83 -20.20 1.45 1.16
N LEU A 84 -19.47 0.97 2.16
CA LEU A 84 -19.48 1.52 3.50
C LEU A 84 -18.52 2.72 3.63
N ASP A 85 -18.85 3.61 4.57
CA ASP A 85 -17.96 4.68 4.98
C ASP A 85 -16.96 4.21 6.03
N VAL A 86 -15.77 4.82 6.03
CA VAL A 86 -14.80 4.62 7.10
C VAL A 86 -15.14 5.51 8.29
N ILE A 87 -15.21 4.91 9.47
CA ILE A 87 -15.35 5.61 10.74
C ILE A 87 -14.04 5.51 11.53
N PHE A 88 -13.75 6.50 12.37
CA PHE A 88 -12.55 6.53 13.21
C PHE A 88 -12.97 6.58 14.67
N PRO A 89 -13.15 5.40 15.33
CA PRO A 89 -13.50 5.33 16.73
C PRO A 89 -12.31 5.68 17.62
N GLU A 90 -12.56 6.34 18.73
CA GLU A 90 -11.52 6.74 19.71
C GLU A 90 -11.00 5.57 20.55
N ASP A 91 -11.74 4.46 20.60
CA ASP A 91 -11.44 3.28 21.41
C ASP A 91 -10.50 2.27 20.73
N VAL A 92 -9.97 2.60 19.54
CA VAL A 92 -9.10 1.70 18.78
C VAL A 92 -7.69 2.29 18.69
N GLU A 93 -6.75 1.63 19.34
CA GLU A 93 -5.36 2.05 19.33
C GLU A 93 -4.54 1.46 18.17
N PRO A 94 -3.52 2.21 17.70
CA PRO A 94 -2.52 1.70 16.76
C PRO A 94 -1.80 0.47 17.32
N CYS A 95 -1.63 -0.58 16.52
CA CYS A 95 -0.97 -1.81 16.95
C CYS A 95 0.32 -2.14 16.19
N TRP A 96 0.76 -1.29 15.27
CA TRP A 96 2.00 -1.46 14.52
C TRP A 96 2.91 -0.24 14.60
N GLY A 97 4.23 -0.48 14.64
CA GLY A 97 5.23 0.55 14.45
C GLY A 97 5.42 1.55 15.58
N GLY A 98 4.71 1.42 16.70
CA GLY A 98 4.84 2.33 17.86
C GLY A 98 4.52 3.80 17.58
N GLY A 99 3.96 4.12 16.41
CA GLY A 99 3.55 5.47 16.02
C GLY A 99 2.08 5.74 16.29
N GLN A 100 1.75 7.03 16.43
CA GLN A 100 0.35 7.46 16.44
C GLN A 100 -0.11 7.69 15.00
N TYR A 101 -1.12 6.95 14.57
CA TYR A 101 -1.76 7.09 13.27
C TYR A 101 -3.25 6.76 13.39
N PRO A 102 -4.11 7.25 12.48
CA PRO A 102 -5.53 6.95 12.54
C PRO A 102 -5.82 5.46 12.33
N VAL A 103 -6.71 4.92 13.16
CA VAL A 103 -7.26 3.57 12.99
C VAL A 103 -8.74 3.69 12.67
N GLY A 104 -9.13 3.21 11.50
CA GLY A 104 -10.52 3.27 11.04
C GLY A 104 -11.19 1.91 11.06
N ARG A 105 -12.51 1.93 11.01
CA ARG A 105 -13.37 0.76 10.78
C ARG A 105 -14.24 0.97 9.55
N VAL A 106 -14.31 -0.07 8.73
CA VAL A 106 -15.28 -0.19 7.64
C VAL A 106 -16.13 -1.41 7.92
N GLY A 107 -17.36 -1.18 8.40
CA GLY A 107 -18.16 -2.24 9.00
C GLY A 107 -17.45 -2.87 10.19
N ASP A 108 -17.19 -4.17 10.12
CA ASP A 108 -16.48 -4.94 11.15
C ASP A 108 -15.00 -5.23 10.81
N VAL A 109 -14.46 -4.55 9.82
CA VAL A 109 -13.04 -4.62 9.39
C VAL A 109 -12.27 -3.44 9.94
N THR A 110 -11.13 -3.72 10.59
CA THR A 110 -10.23 -2.68 11.12
C THR A 110 -9.12 -2.38 10.11
N ILE A 111 -8.89 -1.09 9.86
CA ILE A 111 -7.89 -0.58 8.90
C ILE A 111 -6.96 0.38 9.62
N HIS A 112 -5.66 0.15 9.51
CA HIS A 112 -4.62 0.99 10.08
C HIS A 112 -4.05 1.92 9.00
N PHE A 113 -4.22 3.22 9.19
CA PHE A 113 -3.77 4.26 8.26
C PHE A 113 -2.34 4.72 8.59
N VAL A 114 -1.40 3.78 8.54
CA VAL A 114 -0.03 3.87 9.07
C VAL A 114 0.83 5.00 8.49
N HIS A 115 0.42 5.61 7.37
CA HIS A 115 1.13 6.72 6.72
C HIS A 115 0.33 8.03 6.71
N TYR A 116 -0.67 8.14 7.59
CA TYR A 116 -1.52 9.32 7.71
C TYR A 116 -1.41 9.91 9.10
N THR A 117 -1.59 11.21 9.21
CA THR A 117 -1.49 11.94 10.48
C THR A 117 -2.84 12.26 11.10
N THR A 118 -3.87 12.42 10.28
CA THR A 118 -5.22 12.77 10.76
C THR A 118 -6.30 11.85 10.17
N PRO A 119 -7.42 11.65 10.91
CA PRO A 119 -8.58 10.90 10.41
C PRO A 119 -9.20 11.53 9.16
N GLU A 120 -9.19 12.86 9.04
CA GLU A 120 -9.75 13.60 7.92
C GLU A 120 -8.99 13.31 6.63
N GLU A 121 -7.65 13.42 6.68
CA GLU A 121 -6.77 13.07 5.56
C GLU A 121 -6.94 11.59 5.15
N ALA A 122 -6.98 10.71 6.14
CA ALA A 122 -7.17 9.28 5.93
C ALA A 122 -8.51 8.97 5.22
N ARG A 123 -9.59 9.62 5.63
CA ARG A 123 -10.94 9.48 5.03
C ARG A 123 -10.98 10.00 3.60
N GLU A 124 -10.41 11.17 3.36
CA GLU A 124 -10.36 11.76 2.02
C GLU A 124 -9.63 10.82 1.04
N LYS A 125 -8.43 10.37 1.42
CA LYS A 125 -7.63 9.46 0.59
C LYS A 125 -8.26 8.09 0.41
N TRP A 126 -8.93 7.57 1.43
CA TRP A 126 -9.70 6.33 1.33
C TRP A 126 -10.81 6.44 0.29
N ASN A 127 -11.63 7.49 0.37
CA ASN A 127 -12.74 7.70 -0.55
C ASN A 127 -12.26 7.94 -1.99
N GLU A 128 -11.21 8.73 -2.17
CA GLU A 128 -10.59 8.96 -3.48
C GLU A 128 -10.09 7.64 -4.10
N ARG A 129 -9.42 6.79 -3.31
CA ARG A 129 -8.81 5.55 -3.81
C ARG A 129 -9.80 4.43 -4.06
N LYS A 130 -10.89 4.33 -3.29
CA LYS A 130 -11.98 3.37 -3.57
C LYS A 130 -12.48 3.47 -5.02
N GLN A 131 -12.53 4.67 -5.57
CA GLN A 131 -13.03 4.92 -6.94
C GLN A 131 -12.05 4.49 -8.02
N ARG A 132 -10.76 4.31 -7.69
CA ARG A 132 -9.72 3.94 -8.65
C ARG A 132 -9.62 2.43 -8.91
N LEU A 133 -10.29 1.63 -8.12
CA LEU A 133 -10.23 0.16 -8.22
C LEU A 133 -10.75 -0.28 -9.58
N ASN A 134 -9.90 -0.94 -10.36
CA ASN A 134 -10.33 -1.58 -11.59
C ASN A 134 -10.92 -2.96 -11.27
N ARG A 135 -12.23 -3.08 -11.49
CA ARG A 135 -13.00 -4.31 -11.22
C ARG A 135 -13.06 -5.26 -12.42
N ARG A 136 -12.42 -4.93 -13.52
CA ARG A 136 -12.36 -5.84 -14.68
C ARG A 136 -11.46 -7.01 -14.31
N ILE A 137 -12.08 -8.16 -14.12
CA ILE A 137 -11.37 -9.43 -13.99
C ILE A 137 -10.88 -9.77 -15.40
N CYS A 138 -9.54 -9.94 -15.54
CA CYS A 138 -9.03 -10.50 -16.79
C CYS A 138 -9.47 -11.96 -16.87
N SER A 139 -10.41 -12.23 -17.76
CA SER A 139 -10.73 -13.58 -18.21
C SER A 139 -9.65 -14.09 -19.16
#